data_d2f72d7d8707061745a42a6365df4539
#
_entry.id   d2f72d7d8707061745a42a6365df4539
#
_cell.length_a   1.000
_cell.length_b   1.000
_cell.length_c   1.000
_cell.angle_alpha   90.00
_cell.angle_beta   90.00
_cell.angle_gamma   90.00
#
_symmetry.space_group_name_H-M   'P 1'
#
loop_
_entity.id
_entity.type
_entity.pdbx_description
1 polymer ?
#
loop_
_entity_poly.entity_id
_entity_poly.type
_entity_poly.pdbx_seq_one_letter_code
_entity_poly.pdbx_strand_id
1 'polypeptide(L)'
;MAISVETFFLAPGFQGTLQAQIQQLIAEGILSGRFRRGEKLPSSRKLATHLGVSRITVTLAYTELLANDYLTSGGRSGYYVSENAPVPPSFDPPKPREDRIDWTRALGRRFTGGDTPNKPKDWANYRYPFVYGQTDPSLFDHANWRLCALQALGQKDFTALTSDYYDQDDPELVEFIARNTLPRRGIIARPEEILITLGAQNALWIAAQILLTQRRTAAIENPCYHALRDILNQSRCHVDAINVDRDGLNPALIRSEADVIFATPSHQCPTTATMPMARRHALLERARKIDALVVEDDYEFEMSFLDAPSPA
;
A
#
# COMPACT_ATOMS: atom_id res chain seq x y z
N MET A 1 -7.48 2.78 25.15
CA MET A 1 -7.20 1.43 24.56
C MET A 1 -6.88 0.48 25.71
N ALA A 2 -7.01 -0.85 25.53
CA ALA A 2 -6.63 -1.81 26.59
C ALA A 2 -5.31 -2.50 26.21
N ILE A 3 -4.40 -2.62 27.19
CA ILE A 3 -3.11 -3.30 27.00
C ILE A 3 -3.38 -4.81 26.96
N SER A 4 -2.87 -5.49 25.91
CA SER A 4 -3.01 -6.95 25.78
C SER A 4 -2.19 -7.70 26.84
N VAL A 5 -2.71 -8.83 27.32
CA VAL A 5 -1.96 -9.73 28.24
C VAL A 5 -0.72 -10.32 27.58
N GLU A 6 -0.74 -10.46 26.26
CA GLU A 6 0.35 -11.04 25.46
C GLU A 6 1.60 -10.16 25.41
N THR A 7 1.50 -8.91 25.91
CA THR A 7 2.67 -8.02 26.03
C THR A 7 3.52 -8.30 27.27
N PHE A 8 3.06 -9.18 28.15
CA PHE A 8 3.72 -9.48 29.41
C PHE A 8 4.38 -10.86 29.38
N PHE A 9 5.69 -10.90 29.60
CA PHE A 9 6.47 -12.13 29.66
C PHE A 9 7.40 -12.10 30.87
N LEU A 10 7.42 -13.21 31.65
CA LEU A 10 8.39 -13.38 32.73
C LEU A 10 9.74 -13.81 32.14
N ALA A 11 10.79 -13.06 32.44
CA ALA A 11 12.14 -13.42 32.01
C ALA A 11 12.65 -14.60 32.85
N PRO A 12 13.12 -15.69 32.24
CA PRO A 12 13.80 -16.76 32.99
C PRO A 12 15.11 -16.22 33.57
N GLY A 13 15.35 -16.47 34.86
CA GLY A 13 16.57 -16.02 35.54
C GLY A 13 16.47 -14.63 36.19
N PHE A 14 15.30 -14.02 36.27
CA PHE A 14 15.12 -12.80 37.05
C PHE A 14 15.47 -13.01 38.54
N GLN A 15 16.39 -12.16 39.04
CA GLN A 15 16.78 -12.22 40.46
C GLN A 15 15.79 -11.36 41.28
N GLY A 16 14.79 -12.00 41.85
CA GLY A 16 13.77 -11.35 42.67
C GLY A 16 12.48 -12.15 42.75
N THR A 17 11.49 -11.58 43.41
CA THR A 17 10.17 -12.22 43.52
C THR A 17 9.38 -12.02 42.22
N LEU A 18 8.45 -12.93 41.89
CA LEU A 18 7.52 -12.80 40.77
C LEU A 18 6.72 -11.50 40.86
N GLN A 19 6.37 -11.04 42.08
CA GLN A 19 5.73 -9.75 42.30
C GLN A 19 6.61 -8.60 41.82
N ALA A 20 7.89 -8.58 42.23
CA ALA A 20 8.83 -7.53 41.81
C ALA A 20 9.05 -7.54 40.30
N GLN A 21 9.11 -8.70 39.67
CA GLN A 21 9.24 -8.80 38.21
C GLN A 21 8.03 -8.23 37.49
N ILE A 22 6.81 -8.50 37.96
CA ILE A 22 5.58 -7.95 37.36
C ILE A 22 5.55 -6.43 37.56
N GLN A 23 5.93 -5.92 38.70
CA GLN A 23 6.06 -4.48 38.97
C GLN A 23 7.02 -3.82 37.98
N GLN A 24 8.21 -4.40 37.83
CA GLN A 24 9.23 -3.89 36.92
C GLN A 24 8.75 -3.87 35.47
N LEU A 25 8.15 -4.96 35.00
CA LEU A 25 7.60 -5.03 33.61
C LEU A 25 6.60 -3.93 33.32
N ILE A 26 5.72 -3.64 34.27
CA ILE A 26 4.70 -2.60 34.10
C ILE A 26 5.34 -1.22 34.18
N ALA A 27 6.20 -0.97 35.17
CA ALA A 27 6.90 0.30 35.32
C ALA A 27 7.78 0.61 34.09
N GLU A 28 8.54 -0.35 33.59
CA GLU A 28 9.33 -0.20 32.36
C GLU A 28 8.44 0.07 31.14
N GLY A 29 7.29 -0.61 31.06
CA GLY A 29 6.31 -0.36 29.98
C GLY A 29 5.77 1.07 29.99
N ILE A 30 5.56 1.65 31.16
CA ILE A 30 5.12 3.04 31.36
C ILE A 30 6.28 4.00 31.09
N LEU A 31 7.43 3.77 31.69
CA LEU A 31 8.62 4.64 31.56
C LEU A 31 9.20 4.65 30.14
N SER A 32 9.06 3.56 29.39
CA SER A 32 9.45 3.51 27.97
C SER A 32 8.43 4.12 27.02
N GLY A 33 7.28 4.56 27.53
CA GLY A 33 6.17 5.09 26.72
C GLY A 33 5.39 4.01 25.94
N ARG A 34 5.70 2.73 26.12
CA ARG A 34 4.98 1.60 25.52
C ARG A 34 3.54 1.51 26.06
N PHE A 35 3.35 1.78 27.36
CA PHE A 35 2.05 1.91 27.99
C PHE A 35 1.75 3.39 28.23
N ARG A 36 0.67 3.88 27.64
CA ARG A 36 0.32 5.30 27.67
C ARG A 36 -0.62 5.60 28.83
N ARG A 37 -0.61 6.85 29.29
CA ARG A 37 -1.52 7.34 30.32
C ARG A 37 -2.97 7.09 29.92
N GLY A 38 -3.79 6.68 30.88
CA GLY A 38 -5.19 6.33 30.66
C GLY A 38 -5.44 4.98 30.00
N GLU A 39 -4.42 4.25 29.57
CA GLU A 39 -4.61 2.89 29.01
C GLU A 39 -4.97 1.91 30.13
N LYS A 40 -5.90 1.01 29.78
CA LYS A 40 -6.41 0.00 30.70
C LYS A 40 -5.49 -1.21 30.75
N LEU A 41 -5.08 -1.61 31.97
CA LEU A 41 -4.32 -2.83 32.19
C LEU A 41 -5.24 -4.07 32.16
N PRO A 42 -4.67 -5.26 31.87
CA PRO A 42 -5.37 -6.52 32.07
C PRO A 42 -5.86 -6.67 33.53
N SER A 43 -6.99 -7.34 33.71
CA SER A 43 -7.42 -7.66 35.08
C SER A 43 -6.42 -8.60 35.76
N SER A 44 -6.26 -8.49 37.09
CA SER A 44 -5.34 -9.35 37.85
C SER A 44 -5.57 -10.84 37.59
N ARG A 45 -6.83 -11.25 37.33
CA ARG A 45 -7.16 -12.64 36.98
C ARG A 45 -6.60 -13.02 35.59
N LYS A 46 -6.84 -12.18 34.59
CA LYS A 46 -6.36 -12.45 33.21
C LYS A 46 -4.83 -12.49 33.16
N LEU A 47 -4.17 -11.53 33.81
CA LEU A 47 -2.71 -11.47 33.81
C LEU A 47 -2.11 -12.66 34.59
N ALA A 48 -2.69 -13.04 35.72
CA ALA A 48 -2.25 -14.21 36.52
C ALA A 48 -2.35 -15.51 35.70
N THR A 49 -3.47 -15.71 35.01
CA THR A 49 -3.67 -16.88 34.13
C THR A 49 -2.64 -16.91 33.00
N HIS A 50 -2.39 -15.76 32.34
CA HIS A 50 -1.43 -15.67 31.25
C HIS A 50 0.01 -15.94 31.68
N LEU A 51 0.42 -15.38 32.83
CA LEU A 51 1.78 -15.53 33.35
C LEU A 51 2.01 -16.84 34.14
N GLY A 52 0.96 -17.65 34.38
CA GLY A 52 1.07 -18.88 35.18
C GLY A 52 1.36 -18.63 36.66
N VAL A 53 0.95 -17.48 37.22
CA VAL A 53 1.22 -17.08 38.62
C VAL A 53 -0.07 -16.98 39.41
N SER A 54 0.06 -16.85 40.76
CA SER A 54 -1.09 -16.66 41.61
C SER A 54 -1.75 -15.27 41.37
N ARG A 55 -3.08 -15.18 41.44
CA ARG A 55 -3.78 -13.91 41.38
C ARG A 55 -3.34 -12.92 42.45
N ILE A 56 -2.98 -13.43 43.65
CA ILE A 56 -2.51 -12.62 44.78
C ILE A 56 -1.21 -11.94 44.40
N THR A 57 -0.27 -12.61 43.75
CA THR A 57 1.00 -12.04 43.28
C THR A 57 0.78 -10.84 42.35
N VAL A 58 -0.15 -10.97 41.37
CA VAL A 58 -0.47 -9.86 40.50
C VAL A 58 -1.19 -8.73 41.20
N THR A 59 -2.08 -9.07 42.16
CA THR A 59 -2.81 -8.06 42.92
C THR A 59 -1.87 -7.25 43.80
N LEU A 60 -0.92 -7.87 44.45
CA LEU A 60 0.10 -7.20 45.25
C LEU A 60 1.00 -6.29 44.39
N ALA A 61 1.40 -6.78 43.20
CA ALA A 61 2.15 -5.96 42.27
C ALA A 61 1.35 -4.70 41.84
N TYR A 62 0.06 -4.85 41.53
CA TYR A 62 -0.79 -3.71 41.20
C TYR A 62 -1.00 -2.74 42.35
N THR A 63 -1.12 -3.25 43.58
CA THR A 63 -1.28 -2.41 44.79
C THR A 63 -0.02 -1.54 45.02
N GLU A 64 1.14 -2.12 44.83
CA GLU A 64 2.40 -1.39 44.95
C GLU A 64 2.54 -0.29 43.85
N LEU A 65 2.17 -0.64 42.62
CA LEU A 65 2.17 0.33 41.51
C LEU A 65 1.14 1.45 41.69
N LEU A 66 0.00 1.18 42.35
CA LEU A 66 -0.97 2.20 42.76
C LEU A 66 -0.37 3.12 43.81
N ALA A 67 0.33 2.56 44.85
CA ALA A 67 0.95 3.33 45.90
C ALA A 67 2.05 4.28 45.38
N ASN A 68 2.69 3.93 44.28
CA ASN A 68 3.74 4.72 43.62
C ASN A 68 3.27 5.52 42.42
N ASP A 69 1.98 5.77 42.25
CA ASP A 69 1.36 6.58 41.20
C ASP A 69 1.59 6.09 39.75
N TYR A 70 2.09 4.86 39.54
CA TYR A 70 2.17 4.28 38.21
C TYR A 70 0.79 3.89 37.65
N LEU A 71 -0.10 3.46 38.54
CA LEU A 71 -1.45 3.04 38.20
C LEU A 71 -2.50 3.87 38.93
N THR A 72 -3.71 3.86 38.40
CA THR A 72 -4.91 4.34 39.07
C THR A 72 -5.99 3.27 39.02
N SER A 73 -6.87 3.24 40.05
CA SER A 73 -7.98 2.32 40.10
C SER A 73 -9.28 2.98 39.65
N GLY A 74 -9.93 2.42 38.65
CA GLY A 74 -11.28 2.80 38.23
C GLY A 74 -12.39 2.04 38.98
N GLY A 75 -12.13 1.54 40.16
CA GLY A 75 -13.09 0.76 40.93
C GLY A 75 -13.45 -0.55 40.20
N ARG A 76 -14.75 -0.75 39.93
CA ARG A 76 -15.22 -1.97 39.21
C ARG A 76 -14.72 -2.06 37.77
N SER A 77 -14.24 -0.97 37.19
CA SER A 77 -13.78 -0.94 35.80
C SER A 77 -12.33 -1.44 35.63
N GLY A 78 -11.55 -1.56 36.70
CA GLY A 78 -10.20 -2.15 36.69
C GLY A 78 -9.08 -1.15 36.93
N TYR A 79 -7.88 -1.46 36.42
CA TYR A 79 -6.65 -0.67 36.62
C TYR A 79 -6.28 0.03 35.32
N TYR A 80 -5.74 1.23 35.45
CA TYR A 80 -5.33 2.09 34.34
C TYR A 80 -3.96 2.68 34.61
N VAL A 81 -3.20 2.99 33.56
CA VAL A 81 -1.98 3.80 33.73
C VAL A 81 -2.36 5.18 34.25
N SER A 82 -1.74 5.60 35.33
CA SER A 82 -2.05 6.87 35.99
C SER A 82 -1.74 8.07 35.08
N GLU A 83 -2.56 9.10 35.12
CA GLU A 83 -2.27 10.40 34.50
C GLU A 83 -1.04 11.08 35.14
N ASN A 84 -0.78 10.78 36.42
CA ASN A 84 0.37 11.25 37.20
C ASN A 84 1.56 10.31 37.16
N ALA A 85 1.51 9.24 36.34
CA ALA A 85 2.62 8.32 36.24
C ALA A 85 3.94 9.06 35.98
N PRO A 86 5.07 8.58 36.55
CA PRO A 86 6.36 9.20 36.33
C PRO A 86 6.63 9.44 34.83
N VAL A 87 7.09 10.62 34.49
CA VAL A 87 7.50 10.92 33.11
C VAL A 87 8.77 10.15 32.83
N PRO A 88 8.83 9.39 31.74
CA PRO A 88 10.09 8.79 31.34
C PRO A 88 11.14 9.89 31.23
N PRO A 89 12.37 9.66 31.72
CA PRO A 89 13.47 10.57 31.43
C PRO A 89 13.47 10.80 29.91
N SER A 90 13.67 12.03 29.48
CA SER A 90 13.70 12.38 28.04
C SER A 90 14.58 11.33 27.35
N PHE A 91 13.95 10.51 26.52
CA PHE A 91 14.65 9.47 25.80
C PHE A 91 15.43 10.20 24.71
N ASP A 92 16.69 10.50 25.00
CA ASP A 92 17.63 10.81 23.94
C ASP A 92 17.66 9.56 23.04
N PRO A 93 17.25 9.65 21.79
CA PRO A 93 17.31 8.51 20.89
C PRO A 93 18.75 8.00 20.96
N PRO A 94 18.96 6.66 21.11
CA PRO A 94 20.32 6.12 21.17
C PRO A 94 21.07 6.72 20.01
N LYS A 95 22.24 7.31 20.30
CA LYS A 95 23.13 7.84 19.24
C LYS A 95 23.21 6.78 18.16
N PRO A 96 22.98 7.12 16.89
CA PRO A 96 23.06 6.16 15.80
C PRO A 96 24.37 5.37 15.99
N ARG A 97 24.28 4.07 16.23
CA ARG A 97 25.48 3.23 16.20
C ARG A 97 26.05 3.44 14.80
N GLU A 98 27.33 3.77 14.71
CA GLU A 98 27.99 3.80 13.42
C GLU A 98 27.74 2.44 12.77
N ASP A 99 26.94 2.50 11.71
CA ASP A 99 26.62 1.30 10.95
C ASP A 99 27.94 0.89 10.26
N ARG A 100 28.46 -0.29 10.62
CA ARG A 100 29.68 -0.81 10.00
C ARG A 100 29.44 -1.31 8.56
N ILE A 101 28.19 -1.28 8.11
CA ILE A 101 27.82 -1.71 6.76
C ILE A 101 27.96 -0.51 5.82
N ASP A 102 28.80 -0.63 4.83
CA ASP A 102 28.81 0.31 3.70
C ASP A 102 27.58 0.04 2.81
N TRP A 103 26.49 0.69 3.12
CA TRP A 103 25.24 0.58 2.36
C TRP A 103 25.39 1.05 0.90
N THR A 104 26.33 1.94 0.62
CA THR A 104 26.60 2.37 -0.75
C THR A 104 27.13 1.21 -1.60
N ARG A 105 27.92 0.35 -0.99
CA ARG A 105 28.45 -0.86 -1.60
C ARG A 105 27.46 -2.03 -1.56
N ALA A 106 26.74 -2.20 -0.44
CA ALA A 106 25.80 -3.29 -0.24
C ALA A 106 24.56 -3.16 -1.14
N LEU A 107 24.07 -1.94 -1.36
CA LEU A 107 22.95 -1.67 -2.24
C LEU A 107 23.45 -1.59 -3.69
N GLY A 108 23.21 -2.60 -4.48
CA GLY A 108 23.60 -2.69 -5.89
C GLY A 108 23.03 -1.59 -6.80
N ARG A 109 21.99 -0.86 -6.34
CA ARG A 109 21.40 0.32 -6.99
C ARG A 109 20.86 1.27 -5.94
N ARG A 110 21.08 2.56 -6.14
CA ARG A 110 20.32 3.58 -5.43
C ARG A 110 18.95 3.67 -6.09
N PHE A 111 17.92 3.21 -5.42
CA PHE A 111 16.55 3.63 -5.69
C PHE A 111 16.35 5.03 -5.11
N THR A 112 17.07 6.01 -5.63
CA THR A 112 16.70 7.39 -5.41
C THR A 112 15.40 7.55 -6.16
N GLY A 113 14.29 7.77 -5.43
CA GLY A 113 13.02 8.06 -6.04
C GLY A 113 13.25 9.04 -7.19
N GLY A 114 12.80 8.65 -8.40
CA GLY A 114 12.98 9.46 -9.60
C GLY A 114 12.34 10.83 -9.43
N ASP A 115 12.05 11.50 -10.51
CA ASP A 115 11.35 12.80 -10.55
C ASP A 115 9.88 12.71 -10.05
N THR A 116 9.62 11.86 -9.04
CA THR A 116 8.29 11.75 -8.43
C THR A 116 7.93 13.08 -7.79
N PRO A 117 6.84 13.73 -8.21
CA PRO A 117 6.43 15.02 -7.66
C PRO A 117 6.30 14.94 -6.14
N ASN A 118 7.01 15.81 -5.43
CA ASN A 118 6.91 15.88 -3.98
C ASN A 118 5.57 16.52 -3.60
N LYS A 119 4.70 15.71 -3.01
CA LYS A 119 3.42 16.16 -2.51
C LYS A 119 3.59 16.75 -1.12
N PRO A 120 3.30 18.06 -0.90
CA PRO A 120 3.37 18.65 0.42
C PRO A 120 2.47 17.89 1.41
N LYS A 121 2.90 17.70 2.66
CA LYS A 121 2.10 16.98 3.66
C LYS A 121 0.78 17.66 3.98
N ASP A 122 0.73 18.97 3.85
CA ASP A 122 -0.40 19.86 4.12
C ASP A 122 -1.19 20.25 2.87
N TRP A 123 -1.02 19.51 1.76
CA TRP A 123 -1.64 19.82 0.46
C TRP A 123 -3.16 20.03 0.54
N ALA A 124 -3.86 19.35 1.43
CA ALA A 124 -5.31 19.49 1.63
C ALA A 124 -5.73 20.88 2.16
N ASN A 125 -4.80 21.64 2.74
CA ASN A 125 -5.06 22.98 3.26
C ASN A 125 -4.98 24.07 2.17
N TYR A 126 -4.50 23.73 0.97
CA TYR A 126 -4.46 24.67 -0.15
C TYR A 126 -5.86 24.88 -0.70
N ARG A 127 -6.20 26.13 -1.01
CA ARG A 127 -7.51 26.50 -1.58
C ARG A 127 -7.78 25.78 -2.92
N TYR A 128 -6.73 25.57 -3.72
CA TYR A 128 -6.75 24.88 -5.00
C TYR A 128 -5.57 23.91 -5.06
N PRO A 129 -5.71 22.72 -4.50
CA PRO A 129 -4.55 21.84 -4.30
C PRO A 129 -3.99 21.21 -5.58
N PHE A 130 -4.73 21.14 -6.69
CA PHE A 130 -4.32 20.54 -7.98
C PHE A 130 -3.51 19.25 -7.85
N VAL A 131 -3.83 18.42 -6.85
CA VAL A 131 -3.18 17.15 -6.61
C VAL A 131 -4.03 16.06 -7.25
N TYR A 132 -3.51 15.46 -8.33
CA TYR A 132 -4.22 14.40 -9.05
C TYR A 132 -4.39 13.11 -8.22
N GLY A 133 -5.33 12.26 -8.61
CA GLY A 133 -5.57 10.95 -8.00
C GLY A 133 -6.13 11.02 -6.59
N GLN A 134 -6.77 12.15 -6.20
CA GLN A 134 -7.41 12.30 -4.91
C GLN A 134 -8.92 12.34 -5.10
N THR A 135 -9.62 11.48 -4.38
CA THR A 135 -11.08 11.52 -4.32
C THR A 135 -11.54 12.60 -3.35
N ASP A 136 -12.68 13.23 -3.63
CA ASP A 136 -13.38 14.06 -2.66
C ASP A 136 -14.09 13.16 -1.64
N PRO A 137 -13.68 13.15 -0.36
CA PRO A 137 -14.32 12.30 0.65
C PRO A 137 -15.81 12.57 0.84
N SER A 138 -16.28 13.77 0.54
CA SER A 138 -17.69 14.15 0.67
C SER A 138 -18.59 13.51 -0.38
N LEU A 139 -18.01 13.12 -1.52
CA LEU A 139 -18.70 12.47 -2.65
C LEU A 139 -18.58 10.94 -2.61
N PHE A 140 -17.76 10.40 -1.71
CA PHE A 140 -17.55 8.96 -1.62
C PHE A 140 -18.77 8.26 -1.01
N ASP A 141 -19.25 7.20 -1.65
CA ASP A 141 -20.39 6.40 -1.17
C ASP A 141 -19.99 5.46 -0.03
N HIS A 142 -19.83 6.04 1.15
CA HIS A 142 -19.48 5.32 2.38
C HIS A 142 -20.49 4.24 2.75
N ALA A 143 -21.77 4.42 2.42
CA ALA A 143 -22.82 3.47 2.79
C ALA A 143 -22.69 2.17 2.01
N ASN A 144 -22.58 2.26 0.70
CA ASN A 144 -22.37 1.09 -0.17
C ASN A 144 -21.01 0.45 0.04
N TRP A 145 -19.94 1.24 0.22
CA TRP A 145 -18.63 0.69 0.56
C TRP A 145 -18.67 -0.15 1.83
N ARG A 146 -19.29 0.37 2.90
CA ARG A 146 -19.46 -0.36 4.16
C ARG A 146 -20.28 -1.64 3.99
N LEU A 147 -21.37 -1.58 3.21
CA LEU A 147 -22.21 -2.73 2.93
C LEU A 147 -21.42 -3.83 2.21
N CYS A 148 -20.71 -3.50 1.16
CA CYS A 148 -19.86 -4.43 0.42
C CYS A 148 -18.76 -5.03 1.31
N ALA A 149 -18.10 -4.18 2.13
CA ALA A 149 -17.09 -4.66 3.07
C ALA A 149 -17.65 -5.64 4.10
N LEU A 150 -18.83 -5.37 4.66
CA LEU A 150 -19.50 -6.28 5.59
C LEU A 150 -19.93 -7.59 4.93
N GLN A 151 -20.35 -7.55 3.68
CA GLN A 151 -20.67 -8.76 2.90
C GLN A 151 -19.41 -9.59 2.64
N ALA A 152 -18.36 -8.99 2.13
CA ALA A 152 -17.09 -9.68 1.84
C ALA A 152 -16.43 -10.29 3.10
N LEU A 153 -16.58 -9.64 4.26
CA LEU A 153 -16.10 -10.15 5.55
C LEU A 153 -17.11 -11.08 6.24
N GLY A 154 -18.24 -11.36 5.60
CA GLY A 154 -19.27 -12.23 6.13
C GLY A 154 -18.83 -13.69 6.21
N GLN A 155 -19.47 -14.46 7.09
CA GLN A 155 -19.13 -15.88 7.32
C GLN A 155 -19.23 -16.73 6.05
N LYS A 156 -20.16 -16.38 5.14
CA LYS A 156 -20.36 -17.11 3.87
C LYS A 156 -19.14 -17.05 2.97
N ASP A 157 -18.49 -15.88 2.90
CA ASP A 157 -17.37 -15.64 1.98
C ASP A 157 -16.01 -15.73 2.69
N PHE A 158 -16.02 -16.00 4.00
CA PHE A 158 -14.81 -16.02 4.82
C PHE A 158 -13.78 -17.07 4.36
N THR A 159 -14.23 -18.22 3.88
CA THR A 159 -13.36 -19.27 3.37
C THR A 159 -12.62 -18.81 2.11
N ALA A 160 -13.32 -18.16 1.18
CA ALA A 160 -12.70 -17.60 -0.02
C ALA A 160 -11.69 -16.50 0.34
N LEU A 161 -12.03 -15.64 1.31
CA LEU A 161 -11.16 -14.56 1.78
C LEU A 161 -9.86 -15.06 2.46
N THR A 162 -9.91 -16.21 3.12
CA THR A 162 -8.80 -16.75 3.94
C THR A 162 -8.06 -17.91 3.30
N SER A 163 -8.51 -18.38 2.13
CA SER A 163 -7.83 -19.45 1.41
C SER A 163 -6.61 -18.91 0.64
N ASP A 164 -5.53 -19.69 0.65
CA ASP A 164 -4.36 -19.42 -0.18
C ASP A 164 -4.59 -19.93 -1.61
N TYR A 165 -4.53 -19.03 -2.58
CA TYR A 165 -4.54 -19.34 -3.99
C TYR A 165 -3.13 -19.13 -4.56
N TYR A 166 -2.35 -20.20 -4.70
CA TYR A 166 -0.95 -20.07 -5.14
C TYR A 166 -0.79 -19.88 -6.65
N ASP A 167 -1.73 -20.35 -7.43
CA ASP A 167 -1.63 -20.49 -8.88
C ASP A 167 -2.74 -19.75 -9.64
N GLN A 168 -3.64 -19.08 -8.95
CA GLN A 168 -4.74 -18.34 -9.57
C GLN A 168 -5.13 -17.12 -8.73
N ASP A 169 -5.68 -16.13 -9.40
CA ASP A 169 -6.31 -14.98 -8.76
C ASP A 169 -7.72 -15.34 -8.24
N ASP A 170 -8.34 -14.41 -7.49
CA ASP A 170 -9.72 -14.58 -7.04
C ASP A 170 -10.64 -14.84 -8.23
N PRO A 171 -11.27 -16.02 -8.33
CA PRO A 171 -12.04 -16.42 -9.51
C PRO A 171 -13.30 -15.60 -9.70
N GLU A 172 -13.94 -15.11 -8.63
CA GLU A 172 -15.16 -14.29 -8.73
C GLU A 172 -14.80 -12.90 -9.30
N LEU A 173 -13.68 -12.33 -8.87
CA LEU A 173 -13.20 -11.05 -9.38
C LEU A 173 -12.78 -11.16 -10.84
N VAL A 174 -12.04 -12.20 -11.20
CA VAL A 174 -11.62 -12.47 -12.60
C VAL A 174 -12.85 -12.66 -13.50
N GLU A 175 -13.82 -13.44 -13.07
CA GLU A 175 -15.07 -13.64 -13.82
C GLU A 175 -15.86 -12.34 -13.97
N PHE A 176 -15.93 -11.51 -12.92
CA PHE A 176 -16.57 -10.21 -12.98
C PHE A 176 -15.89 -9.29 -14.01
N ILE A 177 -14.56 -9.25 -14.01
CA ILE A 177 -13.78 -8.44 -14.97
C ILE A 177 -14.03 -8.93 -16.39
N ALA A 178 -13.96 -10.24 -16.64
CA ALA A 178 -14.18 -10.82 -17.96
C ALA A 178 -15.58 -10.50 -18.52
N ARG A 179 -16.62 -10.57 -17.68
CA ARG A 179 -18.02 -10.43 -18.10
C ARG A 179 -18.55 -9.01 -18.08
N ASN A 180 -18.03 -8.14 -17.20
CA ASN A 180 -18.62 -6.83 -16.95
C ASN A 180 -17.68 -5.68 -17.27
N THR A 181 -16.39 -5.79 -16.95
CA THR A 181 -15.44 -4.68 -17.12
C THR A 181 -14.91 -4.61 -18.55
N LEU A 182 -14.28 -5.68 -19.03
CA LEU A 182 -13.63 -5.72 -20.33
C LEU A 182 -14.59 -5.56 -21.53
N PRO A 183 -15.82 -6.13 -21.53
CA PRO A 183 -16.75 -5.92 -22.65
C PRO A 183 -17.16 -4.47 -22.86
N ARG A 184 -17.14 -3.62 -21.83
CA ARG A 184 -17.38 -2.16 -21.97
C ARG A 184 -16.31 -1.47 -22.83
N ARG A 185 -15.15 -2.11 -22.94
CA ARG A 185 -14.03 -1.66 -23.77
C ARG A 185 -13.94 -2.41 -25.10
N GLY A 186 -14.91 -3.26 -25.41
CA GLY A 186 -14.87 -4.12 -26.60
C GLY A 186 -13.86 -5.27 -26.49
N ILE A 187 -13.32 -5.54 -25.30
CA ILE A 187 -12.37 -6.63 -25.08
C ILE A 187 -13.13 -7.87 -24.64
N ILE A 188 -12.86 -8.99 -25.31
CA ILE A 188 -13.35 -10.32 -24.94
C ILE A 188 -12.11 -11.13 -24.51
N ALA A 189 -12.00 -11.43 -23.23
CA ALA A 189 -10.91 -12.21 -22.68
C ALA A 189 -11.43 -13.42 -21.90
N ARG A 190 -10.66 -14.49 -21.94
CA ARG A 190 -10.89 -15.66 -21.09
C ARG A 190 -10.29 -15.41 -19.69
N PRO A 191 -10.80 -16.08 -18.64
CA PRO A 191 -10.25 -15.91 -17.29
C PRO A 191 -8.72 -16.08 -17.20
N GLU A 192 -8.15 -17.01 -17.96
CA GLU A 192 -6.72 -17.31 -17.98
C GLU A 192 -5.87 -16.19 -18.62
N GLU A 193 -6.52 -15.25 -19.30
CA GLU A 193 -5.87 -14.09 -19.93
C GLU A 193 -5.91 -12.83 -19.02
N ILE A 194 -6.45 -12.97 -17.80
CA ILE A 194 -6.60 -11.90 -16.81
C ILE A 194 -5.67 -12.19 -15.63
N LEU A 195 -4.86 -11.20 -15.28
CA LEU A 195 -3.99 -11.22 -14.10
C LEU A 195 -4.34 -10.05 -13.18
N ILE A 196 -4.67 -10.35 -11.93
CA ILE A 196 -4.90 -9.33 -10.91
C ILE A 196 -3.57 -8.86 -10.34
N THR A 197 -3.36 -7.56 -10.29
CA THR A 197 -2.12 -6.95 -9.82
C THR A 197 -2.35 -5.97 -8.69
N LEU A 198 -1.27 -5.56 -8.01
CA LEU A 198 -1.32 -4.52 -6.97
C LEU A 198 -1.44 -3.10 -7.59
N GLY A 199 -2.36 -2.94 -8.52
CA GLY A 199 -2.62 -1.70 -9.24
C GLY A 199 -1.81 -1.56 -10.53
N ALA A 200 -2.14 -0.52 -11.33
CA ALA A 200 -1.57 -0.30 -12.67
C ALA A 200 -0.04 -0.19 -12.68
N GLN A 201 0.56 0.46 -11.68
CA GLN A 201 2.01 0.57 -11.60
C GLN A 201 2.71 -0.81 -11.46
N ASN A 202 2.12 -1.72 -10.70
CA ASN A 202 2.62 -3.09 -10.59
C ASN A 202 2.42 -3.86 -11.91
N ALA A 203 1.28 -3.67 -12.58
CA ALA A 203 1.03 -4.25 -13.90
C ALA A 203 2.07 -3.79 -14.93
N LEU A 204 2.34 -2.49 -15.00
CA LEU A 204 3.37 -1.93 -15.88
C LEU A 204 4.77 -2.45 -15.56
N TRP A 205 5.08 -2.63 -14.26
CA TRP A 205 6.36 -3.21 -13.86
C TRP A 205 6.48 -4.66 -14.30
N ILE A 206 5.45 -5.50 -14.09
CA ILE A 206 5.42 -6.90 -14.54
C ILE A 206 5.56 -6.97 -16.06
N ALA A 207 4.78 -6.19 -16.80
CA ALA A 207 4.86 -6.12 -18.27
C ALA A 207 6.28 -5.76 -18.74
N ALA A 208 6.90 -4.75 -18.11
CA ALA A 208 8.27 -4.36 -18.44
C ALA A 208 9.28 -5.48 -18.14
N GLN A 209 9.14 -6.22 -17.03
CA GLN A 209 10.05 -7.32 -16.69
C GLN A 209 9.94 -8.51 -17.67
N ILE A 210 8.74 -8.78 -18.16
CA ILE A 210 8.49 -9.91 -19.08
C ILE A 210 8.85 -9.55 -20.52
N LEU A 211 8.48 -8.34 -20.96
CA LEU A 211 8.56 -7.95 -22.36
C LEU A 211 9.90 -7.30 -22.74
N LEU A 212 10.64 -6.74 -21.78
CA LEU A 212 11.82 -5.93 -22.06
C LEU A 212 13.10 -6.54 -21.52
N THR A 213 14.17 -6.33 -22.27
CA THR A 213 15.54 -6.67 -21.92
C THR A 213 16.47 -5.50 -22.27
N GLN A 214 17.74 -5.57 -21.92
CA GLN A 214 18.74 -4.56 -22.30
C GLN A 214 18.92 -4.38 -23.81
N ARG A 215 18.43 -5.32 -24.63
CA ARG A 215 18.55 -5.28 -26.10
C ARG A 215 17.27 -4.83 -26.78
N ARG A 216 16.17 -4.67 -26.01
CA ARG A 216 14.87 -4.26 -26.54
C ARG A 216 14.62 -2.78 -26.37
N THR A 217 13.80 -2.23 -27.24
CA THR A 217 13.43 -0.81 -27.26
C THR A 217 11.97 -0.65 -26.88
N ALA A 218 11.70 0.17 -25.87
CA ALA A 218 10.37 0.62 -25.50
C ALA A 218 10.10 2.01 -26.13
N ALA A 219 9.09 2.12 -26.96
CA ALA A 219 8.55 3.40 -27.39
C ALA A 219 7.53 3.89 -26.36
N ILE A 220 7.68 5.12 -25.89
CA ILE A 220 6.81 5.74 -24.88
C ILE A 220 6.37 7.13 -25.30
N GLU A 221 5.28 7.59 -24.75
CA GLU A 221 4.81 8.97 -24.86
C GLU A 221 5.76 9.96 -24.17
N ASN A 222 5.84 11.18 -24.66
CA ASN A 222 6.58 12.28 -24.05
C ASN A 222 5.75 13.58 -24.11
N PRO A 223 5.26 14.09 -22.95
CA PRO A 223 5.37 13.52 -21.61
C PRO A 223 4.60 12.22 -21.42
N CYS A 224 4.92 11.45 -20.40
CA CYS A 224 4.22 10.23 -20.01
C CYS A 224 4.07 10.12 -18.48
N TYR A 225 3.37 9.12 -18.02
CA TYR A 225 3.34 8.76 -16.59
C TYR A 225 4.77 8.56 -16.05
N HIS A 226 5.15 9.36 -15.05
CA HIS A 226 6.54 9.38 -14.55
C HIS A 226 7.03 8.02 -14.04
N ALA A 227 6.16 7.26 -13.34
CA ALA A 227 6.55 5.95 -12.82
C ALA A 227 6.83 4.93 -13.93
N LEU A 228 6.22 5.03 -15.12
CA LEU A 228 6.57 4.20 -16.26
C LEU A 228 8.03 4.44 -16.67
N ARG A 229 8.47 5.69 -16.74
CA ARG A 229 9.87 6.03 -17.07
C ARG A 229 10.85 5.42 -16.05
N ASP A 230 10.51 5.48 -14.77
CA ASP A 230 11.33 4.89 -13.70
C ASP A 230 11.40 3.36 -13.83
N ILE A 231 10.28 2.72 -14.13
CA ILE A 231 10.20 1.26 -14.36
C ILE A 231 11.10 0.86 -15.54
N LEU A 232 11.02 1.58 -16.66
CA LEU A 232 11.82 1.29 -17.85
C LEU A 232 13.30 1.53 -17.61
N ASN A 233 13.69 2.56 -16.87
CA ASN A 233 15.07 2.78 -16.45
C ASN A 233 15.60 1.61 -15.61
N GLN A 234 14.76 1.00 -14.77
CA GLN A 234 15.14 -0.18 -13.99
C GLN A 234 15.31 -1.42 -14.88
N SER A 235 14.50 -1.56 -15.92
CA SER A 235 14.59 -2.66 -16.89
C SER A 235 15.83 -2.56 -17.80
N ARG A 236 16.51 -1.40 -17.81
CA ARG A 236 17.71 -1.10 -18.62
C ARG A 236 17.50 -1.24 -20.13
N CYS A 237 16.27 -1.23 -20.60
CA CYS A 237 15.95 -1.25 -22.02
C CYS A 237 16.31 0.10 -22.67
N HIS A 238 16.35 0.11 -23.98
CA HIS A 238 16.39 1.37 -24.73
C HIS A 238 15.01 2.04 -24.67
N VAL A 239 14.99 3.35 -24.44
CA VAL A 239 13.73 4.11 -24.38
C VAL A 239 13.71 5.13 -25.50
N ASP A 240 12.70 5.01 -26.37
CA ASP A 240 12.41 5.98 -27.44
C ASP A 240 11.21 6.82 -27.02
N ALA A 241 11.46 8.09 -26.65
CA ALA A 241 10.43 9.00 -26.16
C ALA A 241 9.85 9.82 -27.30
N ILE A 242 8.56 9.65 -27.59
CA ILE A 242 7.86 10.22 -28.73
C ILE A 242 6.96 11.37 -28.24
N ASN A 243 7.18 12.57 -28.72
CA ASN A 243 6.38 13.72 -28.34
C ASN A 243 4.92 13.51 -28.75
N VAL A 244 4.03 13.74 -27.79
CA VAL A 244 2.58 13.71 -28.03
C VAL A 244 2.09 15.04 -28.58
N ASP A 245 1.03 14.98 -29.38
CA ASP A 245 0.31 16.16 -29.83
C ASP A 245 -1.10 16.22 -29.19
N ARG A 246 -1.98 17.08 -29.67
CA ARG A 246 -3.35 17.20 -29.17
C ARG A 246 -4.19 15.92 -29.24
N ASP A 247 -3.80 14.97 -30.08
CA ASP A 247 -4.46 13.68 -30.29
C ASP A 247 -3.65 12.50 -29.68
N GLY A 248 -2.66 12.78 -28.82
CA GLY A 248 -1.81 11.78 -28.16
C GLY A 248 -0.60 11.35 -28.98
N LEU A 249 -0.14 10.11 -28.80
CA LEU A 249 0.99 9.54 -29.50
C LEU A 249 0.75 9.50 -31.02
N ASN A 250 1.71 9.98 -31.80
CA ASN A 250 1.67 9.87 -33.27
C ASN A 250 2.37 8.58 -33.75
N PRO A 251 1.64 7.58 -34.29
CA PRO A 251 2.21 6.32 -34.69
C PRO A 251 3.26 6.44 -35.81
N ALA A 252 3.21 7.48 -36.63
CA ALA A 252 4.17 7.70 -37.71
C ALA A 252 5.60 8.02 -37.19
N LEU A 253 5.71 8.49 -35.95
CA LEU A 253 6.98 8.80 -35.30
C LEU A 253 7.62 7.62 -34.58
N ILE A 254 6.92 6.50 -34.43
CA ILE A 254 7.44 5.29 -33.82
C ILE A 254 8.50 4.68 -34.75
N ARG A 255 9.70 4.43 -34.24
CA ARG A 255 10.80 3.84 -35.01
C ARG A 255 10.57 2.36 -35.27
N SER A 256 11.26 1.82 -36.26
CA SER A 256 11.16 0.39 -36.64
C SER A 256 11.77 -0.54 -35.61
N GLU A 257 12.64 -0.03 -34.76
CA GLU A 257 13.38 -0.75 -33.73
C GLU A 257 12.58 -0.91 -32.42
N ALA A 258 11.37 -0.34 -32.34
CA ALA A 258 10.52 -0.48 -31.17
C ALA A 258 9.99 -1.91 -31.07
N ASP A 259 10.22 -2.57 -29.93
CA ASP A 259 9.69 -3.91 -29.61
C ASP A 259 8.36 -3.80 -28.83
N VAL A 260 8.24 -2.79 -27.98
CA VAL A 260 7.04 -2.57 -27.15
C VAL A 260 6.67 -1.09 -27.16
N ILE A 261 5.40 -0.81 -27.34
CA ILE A 261 4.84 0.54 -27.38
C ILE A 261 3.93 0.72 -26.16
N PHE A 262 4.26 1.62 -25.26
CA PHE A 262 3.40 2.00 -24.14
C PHE A 262 2.64 3.27 -24.50
N ALA A 263 1.31 3.20 -24.41
CA ALA A 263 0.43 4.30 -24.77
C ALA A 263 -0.75 4.43 -23.82
N THR A 264 -1.29 5.65 -23.69
CA THR A 264 -2.47 6.00 -22.91
C THR A 264 -3.58 6.57 -23.80
N PRO A 265 -4.17 5.76 -24.71
CA PRO A 265 -5.04 6.27 -25.76
C PRO A 265 -6.36 6.89 -25.27
N SER A 266 -6.90 6.41 -24.16
CA SER A 266 -8.16 6.90 -23.62
C SER A 266 -8.03 8.24 -22.91
N HIS A 267 -6.92 8.42 -22.19
CA HIS A 267 -6.65 9.62 -21.41
C HIS A 267 -5.14 9.77 -21.19
N GLN A 268 -4.49 10.49 -22.09
CA GLN A 268 -3.05 10.66 -22.07
C GLN A 268 -2.58 11.34 -20.76
N CYS A 269 -1.64 10.74 -20.09
CA CYS A 269 -1.05 11.29 -18.88
C CYS A 269 0.26 12.04 -19.21
N PRO A 270 0.37 13.37 -18.93
CA PRO A 270 -0.57 14.21 -18.19
C PRO A 270 -1.42 15.14 -19.07
N THR A 271 -1.35 15.05 -20.41
CA THR A 271 -1.94 16.07 -21.31
C THR A 271 -3.46 15.98 -21.44
N THR A 272 -4.06 14.90 -20.97
CA THR A 272 -5.50 14.57 -21.07
C THR A 272 -6.00 14.36 -22.51
N ALA A 273 -5.10 14.29 -23.50
CA ALA A 273 -5.48 14.04 -24.88
C ALA A 273 -6.14 12.66 -25.03
N THR A 274 -7.22 12.59 -25.80
CA THR A 274 -7.88 11.35 -26.19
C THR A 274 -7.52 11.00 -27.62
N MET A 275 -6.98 9.80 -27.83
CA MET A 275 -6.58 9.34 -29.16
C MET A 275 -7.81 8.99 -30.00
N PRO A 276 -8.04 9.64 -31.15
CA PRO A 276 -9.14 9.31 -32.04
C PRO A 276 -9.02 7.91 -32.63
N MET A 277 -10.16 7.26 -32.93
CA MET A 277 -10.19 5.88 -33.46
C MET A 277 -9.31 5.68 -34.69
N ALA A 278 -9.27 6.65 -35.62
CA ALA A 278 -8.39 6.55 -36.79
C ALA A 278 -6.90 6.44 -36.41
N ARG A 279 -6.49 7.13 -35.34
CA ARG A 279 -5.10 7.07 -34.83
C ARG A 279 -4.85 5.79 -34.06
N ARG A 280 -5.84 5.24 -33.33
CA ARG A 280 -5.74 3.91 -32.69
C ARG A 280 -5.52 2.82 -33.74
N HIS A 281 -6.29 2.84 -34.83
CA HIS A 281 -6.06 1.91 -35.96
C HIS A 281 -4.69 2.09 -36.57
N ALA A 282 -4.23 3.31 -36.80
CA ALA A 282 -2.89 3.57 -37.30
C ALA A 282 -1.78 3.08 -36.34
N LEU A 283 -2.02 3.16 -35.02
CA LEU A 283 -1.11 2.61 -34.00
C LEU A 283 -1.00 1.09 -34.12
N LEU A 284 -2.12 0.39 -34.20
CA LEU A 284 -2.14 -1.06 -34.38
C LEU A 284 -1.52 -1.51 -35.72
N GLU A 285 -1.79 -0.76 -36.82
CA GLU A 285 -1.15 -1.03 -38.12
C GLU A 285 0.37 -0.83 -38.04
N ARG A 286 0.82 0.25 -37.36
CA ARG A 286 2.25 0.50 -37.19
C ARG A 286 2.89 -0.60 -36.35
N ALA A 287 2.27 -0.99 -35.23
CA ALA A 287 2.77 -2.07 -34.37
C ALA A 287 2.92 -3.39 -35.16
N ARG A 288 1.89 -3.78 -35.92
CA ARG A 288 1.95 -4.98 -36.78
C ARG A 288 3.07 -4.90 -37.81
N LYS A 289 3.26 -3.73 -38.43
CA LYS A 289 4.28 -3.55 -39.48
C LYS A 289 5.70 -3.74 -38.96
N ILE A 290 5.96 -3.40 -37.70
CA ILE A 290 7.29 -3.48 -37.08
C ILE A 290 7.41 -4.65 -36.10
N ASP A 291 6.40 -5.51 -35.99
CA ASP A 291 6.33 -6.65 -35.07
C ASP A 291 6.48 -6.24 -33.59
N ALA A 292 5.87 -5.10 -33.23
CA ALA A 292 5.88 -4.58 -31.86
C ALA A 292 4.59 -4.94 -31.12
N LEU A 293 4.68 -5.10 -29.79
CA LEU A 293 3.52 -5.23 -28.90
C LEU A 293 3.05 -3.84 -28.44
N VAL A 294 1.75 -3.67 -28.27
CA VAL A 294 1.15 -2.48 -27.67
C VAL A 294 0.72 -2.80 -26.24
N VAL A 295 1.15 -2.00 -25.29
CA VAL A 295 0.69 -2.00 -23.89
C VAL A 295 -0.13 -0.74 -23.72
N GLU A 296 -1.45 -0.89 -23.58
CA GLU A 296 -2.37 0.19 -23.31
C GLU A 296 -2.57 0.35 -21.80
N ASP A 297 -2.25 1.53 -21.25
CA ASP A 297 -2.53 1.89 -19.87
C ASP A 297 -3.85 2.69 -19.83
N ASP A 298 -4.93 2.02 -19.46
CA ASP A 298 -6.30 2.54 -19.48
C ASP A 298 -6.83 2.74 -18.05
N TYR A 299 -6.15 3.57 -17.30
CA TYR A 299 -6.30 3.73 -15.84
C TYR A 299 -7.59 4.45 -15.39
N GLU A 300 -8.32 5.13 -16.28
CA GLU A 300 -9.47 5.96 -15.91
C GLU A 300 -10.76 5.67 -16.69
N PHE A 301 -10.88 4.61 -17.48
CA PHE A 301 -12.06 4.41 -18.31
C PHE A 301 -13.38 4.30 -17.50
N GLU A 302 -13.33 3.76 -16.29
CA GLU A 302 -14.49 3.66 -15.40
C GLU A 302 -14.86 5.00 -14.75
N MET A 303 -13.97 5.98 -14.79
CA MET A 303 -14.15 7.33 -14.25
C MET A 303 -14.57 8.36 -15.31
N SER A 304 -14.89 7.90 -16.52
CA SER A 304 -15.42 8.77 -17.58
C SER A 304 -16.89 9.09 -17.32
N PHE A 305 -17.17 10.31 -16.87
CA PHE A 305 -18.53 10.77 -16.56
C PHE A 305 -19.19 11.57 -17.68
N LEU A 306 -18.42 11.98 -18.69
CA LEU A 306 -18.90 12.86 -19.77
C LEU A 306 -19.35 12.07 -21.00
N ASP A 307 -18.64 11.03 -21.36
CA ASP A 307 -18.87 10.23 -22.56
C ASP A 307 -18.76 8.73 -22.28
N ALA A 308 -19.38 7.91 -23.12
CA ALA A 308 -19.17 6.47 -23.09
C ALA A 308 -17.69 6.17 -23.43
N PRO A 309 -17.05 5.20 -22.72
CA PRO A 309 -15.66 4.84 -23.00
C PRO A 309 -15.51 4.32 -24.43
N SER A 310 -14.49 4.80 -25.13
CA SER A 310 -14.12 4.28 -26.45
C SER A 310 -13.62 2.84 -26.37
N PRO A 311 -13.78 2.01 -27.38
CA PRO A 311 -13.14 0.69 -27.45
C PRO A 311 -11.62 0.81 -27.31
N ALA A 312 -11.00 -0.21 -26.68
CA ALA A 312 -9.55 -0.32 -26.51
C ALA A 312 -8.84 -0.56 -27.85
#